data_1e657f90f42a881b53f408a60f7921a1
#
_entry.id   1e657f90f42a881b53f408a60f7921a1
#
_cell.length_a   1.000
_cell.length_b   1.000
_cell.length_c   1.000
_cell.angle_alpha   90.00
_cell.angle_beta   90.00
_cell.angle_gamma   90.00
#
_symmetry.space_group_name_H-M   'P 1'
#
loop_
_entity.id
_entity.type
_entity.pdbx_description
1 polymer ?
#
loop_
_entity_poly.entity_id
_entity_poly.type
_entity_poly.pdbx_seq_one_letter_code
_entity_poly.pdbx_strand_id
1 'polypeptide(L)'
;MIDENKYYRTNDLNLATFLCVKNFQLSNIENGSVRKTFIFELSDQLTEMVRIFYYGKPDDTELMVNAQKILQTLRTLKSKLYSNITKK
;
A
#
# COMPACT_ATOMS: atom_id res chain seq x y z
N MET A 1 1.29 -21.88 10.28
CA MET A 1 0.24 -21.64 9.30
C MET A 1 -0.11 -20.16 9.24
N ILE A 2 -0.26 -19.66 8.05
CA ILE A 2 -0.59 -18.24 7.87
C ILE A 2 -2.09 -18.04 8.10
N ASP A 3 -2.39 -17.06 8.92
CA ASP A 3 -3.77 -16.67 9.15
C ASP A 3 -4.09 -15.53 8.19
N GLU A 4 -4.83 -15.84 7.14
CA GLU A 4 -5.12 -14.85 6.11
C GLU A 4 -6.04 -13.74 6.60
N ASN A 5 -6.68 -13.94 7.72
CA ASN A 5 -7.53 -12.90 8.30
C ASN A 5 -6.71 -11.78 8.96
N LYS A 6 -5.40 -11.98 9.10
CA LYS A 6 -4.54 -10.98 9.72
C LYS A 6 -3.89 -10.04 8.73
N TYR A 7 -4.02 -10.30 7.44
CA TYR A 7 -3.32 -9.52 6.44
C TYR A 7 -4.25 -9.02 5.36
N TYR A 8 -3.97 -7.82 4.89
CA TYR A 8 -4.65 -7.23 3.75
C TYR A 8 -3.68 -7.24 2.57
N ARG A 9 -4.14 -7.74 1.43
CA ARG A 9 -3.33 -7.86 0.23
C ARG A 9 -3.90 -6.99 -0.88
N THR A 10 -3.04 -6.30 -1.60
CA THR A 10 -3.49 -5.48 -2.73
C THR A 10 -2.42 -5.46 -3.81
N ASN A 11 -2.87 -5.41 -5.06
CA ASN A 11 -1.98 -5.19 -6.20
C ASN A 11 -1.93 -3.72 -6.61
N ASP A 12 -2.70 -2.88 -5.96
CA ASP A 12 -2.85 -1.48 -6.35
C ASP A 12 -1.72 -0.66 -5.74
N LEU A 13 -0.77 -0.27 -6.59
CA LEU A 13 0.38 0.52 -6.14
C LEU A 13 -0.06 1.85 -5.54
N ASN A 14 -1.09 2.47 -6.11
CA ASN A 14 -1.54 3.75 -5.59
C ASN A 14 -2.11 3.61 -4.19
N LEU A 15 -2.92 2.57 -3.96
CA LEU A 15 -3.43 2.32 -2.62
C LEU A 15 -2.30 2.02 -1.64
N ALA A 16 -1.36 1.18 -2.04
CA ALA A 16 -0.24 0.84 -1.17
C ALA A 16 0.54 2.10 -0.79
N THR A 17 0.75 3.00 -1.75
CA THR A 17 1.43 4.25 -1.48
C THR A 17 0.65 5.09 -0.47
N PHE A 18 -0.66 5.21 -0.68
CA PHE A 18 -1.51 5.97 0.23
C PHE A 18 -1.45 5.40 1.65
N LEU A 19 -1.55 4.08 1.78
CA LEU A 19 -1.51 3.46 3.10
C LEU A 19 -0.18 3.71 3.80
N CYS A 20 0.92 3.64 3.06
CA CYS A 20 2.23 3.92 3.65
C CYS A 20 2.33 5.37 4.12
N VAL A 21 1.79 6.31 3.35
CA VAL A 21 1.80 7.72 3.74
C VAL A 21 0.95 7.93 4.99
N LYS A 22 -0.11 7.14 5.16
CA LYS A 22 -0.95 7.20 6.35
C LYS A 22 -0.36 6.42 7.52
N ASN A 23 0.90 5.99 7.39
CA ASN A 23 1.66 5.35 8.45
C ASN A 23 1.28 3.89 8.72
N PHE A 24 0.62 3.24 7.79
CA PHE A 24 0.44 1.81 7.88
C PHE A 24 1.70 1.14 7.37
N GLN A 25 2.16 0.15 8.10
CA GLN A 25 3.43 -0.48 7.78
C GLN A 25 3.24 -1.60 6.77
N LEU A 26 4.01 -1.52 5.69
CA LEU A 26 4.05 -2.58 4.70
C LEU A 26 4.79 -3.77 5.30
N SER A 27 4.11 -4.90 5.37
CA SER A 27 4.71 -6.10 5.96
C SER A 27 5.60 -6.82 4.96
N ASN A 28 5.16 -6.89 3.70
CA ASN A 28 5.91 -7.62 2.71
C ASN A 28 5.42 -7.26 1.32
N ILE A 29 6.23 -7.60 0.33
CA ILE A 29 5.85 -7.52 -1.07
C ILE A 29 6.09 -8.91 -1.66
N GLU A 30 5.03 -9.53 -2.16
CA GLU A 30 5.15 -10.83 -2.81
C GLU A 30 5.30 -10.65 -4.30
N ASN A 31 6.28 -11.33 -4.87
CA ASN A 31 6.54 -11.28 -6.30
C ASN A 31 5.87 -12.44 -7.00
N GLY A 32 4.67 -12.20 -7.54
CA GLY A 32 4.06 -13.19 -8.40
C GLY A 32 4.70 -13.14 -9.79
N SER A 33 4.38 -14.12 -10.61
CA SER A 33 4.90 -14.14 -11.97
C SER A 33 4.33 -13.02 -12.83
N VAL A 34 3.13 -12.56 -12.51
CA VAL A 34 2.45 -11.52 -13.29
C VAL A 34 2.31 -10.22 -12.51
N ARG A 35 2.05 -10.34 -11.22
CA ARG A 35 1.74 -9.18 -10.39
C ARG A 35 2.54 -9.16 -9.12
N LYS A 36 2.74 -7.94 -8.61
CA LYS A 36 3.28 -7.74 -7.28
C LYS A 36 2.13 -7.55 -6.32
N THR A 37 2.25 -8.11 -5.13
CA THR A 37 1.22 -7.98 -4.12
C THR A 37 1.81 -7.33 -2.88
N PHE A 38 1.18 -6.25 -2.43
CA PHE A 38 1.59 -5.53 -1.22
C PHE A 38 0.77 -6.06 -0.05
N ILE A 39 1.45 -6.35 1.04
CA ILE A 39 0.84 -7.00 2.19
C ILE A 39 0.97 -6.11 3.40
N PHE A 40 -0.16 -5.79 4.03
CA PHE A 40 -0.21 -4.98 5.24
C PHE A 40 -0.89 -5.78 6.34
N GLU A 41 -0.59 -5.43 7.59
CA GLU A 41 -1.34 -6.01 8.70
C GLU A 41 -2.77 -5.46 8.67
N LEU A 42 -3.72 -6.37 8.81
CA LEU A 42 -5.13 -6.00 8.79
C LEU A 42 -5.52 -5.37 10.13
N SER A 43 -6.25 -4.27 10.06
CA SER A 43 -6.81 -3.62 11.24
C SER A 43 -8.07 -2.89 10.83
N ASP A 44 -8.87 -2.53 11.82
CA ASP A 44 -10.06 -1.74 11.53
C ASP A 44 -9.70 -0.39 10.92
N GLN A 45 -8.63 0.21 11.41
CA GLN A 45 -8.18 1.48 10.87
C GLN A 45 -7.74 1.35 9.42
N LEU A 46 -7.04 0.29 9.09
CA LEU A 46 -6.61 0.06 7.71
C LEU A 46 -7.81 -0.15 6.80
N THR A 47 -8.77 -0.96 7.25
CA THR A 47 -9.98 -1.24 6.45
C THR A 47 -10.74 0.05 6.16
N GLU A 48 -10.87 0.91 7.16
CA GLU A 48 -11.55 2.19 6.96
C GLU A 48 -10.78 3.07 5.98
N MET A 49 -9.46 3.07 6.07
CA MET A 49 -8.65 3.89 5.18
C MET A 49 -8.74 3.42 3.73
N VAL A 50 -8.81 2.10 3.53
CA VAL A 50 -9.02 1.54 2.19
C VAL A 50 -10.36 1.99 1.63
N ARG A 51 -11.40 1.96 2.45
CA ARG A 51 -12.71 2.41 2.03
C ARG A 51 -12.68 3.88 1.63
N ILE A 52 -12.02 4.71 2.42
CA ILE A 52 -11.92 6.14 2.13
C ILE A 52 -11.16 6.36 0.84
N PHE A 53 -10.09 5.61 0.61
CA PHE A 53 -9.30 5.78 -0.61
C PHE A 53 -10.14 5.54 -1.86
N TYR A 54 -10.96 4.50 -1.85
CA TYR A 54 -11.73 4.15 -3.04
C TYR A 54 -13.06 4.87 -3.15
N TYR A 55 -13.68 5.20 -2.02
CA TYR A 55 -15.07 5.69 -2.02
C TYR A 55 -15.25 7.02 -1.31
N GLY A 56 -14.21 7.59 -0.73
CA GLY A 56 -14.31 8.87 -0.06
C GLY A 56 -14.55 10.00 -1.05
N LYS A 57 -15.13 11.07 -0.56
CA LYS A 57 -15.35 12.24 -1.40
C LYS A 57 -14.06 13.01 -1.55
N PRO A 58 -13.90 13.77 -2.65
CA PRO A 58 -12.64 14.49 -2.88
C PRO A 58 -12.25 15.46 -1.78
N ASP A 59 -13.22 15.95 -1.01
CA ASP A 59 -12.93 16.88 0.09
C ASP A 59 -12.73 16.20 1.44
N ASP A 60 -12.71 14.86 1.46
CA ASP A 60 -12.43 14.14 2.69
C ASP A 60 -11.02 14.46 3.15
N THR A 61 -10.90 14.92 4.41
CA THR A 61 -9.59 15.34 4.92
C THR A 61 -8.59 14.18 4.97
N GLU A 62 -9.06 12.94 5.08
CA GLU A 62 -8.14 11.80 5.09
C GLU A 62 -7.47 11.60 3.73
N LEU A 63 -8.08 12.10 2.66
CA LEU A 63 -7.48 12.02 1.34
C LEU A 63 -6.49 13.14 1.06
N MET A 64 -6.42 14.13 1.95
CA MET A 64 -5.51 15.24 1.80
C MET A 64 -4.16 14.89 2.42
N VAL A 65 -3.21 14.56 1.58
CA VAL A 65 -1.90 14.16 2.04
C VAL A 65 -0.84 15.06 1.41
N ASN A 66 0.33 15.06 2.01
CA ASN A 66 1.44 15.86 1.51
C ASN A 66 1.89 15.32 0.16
N ALA A 67 1.89 16.19 -0.85
CA ALA A 67 2.21 15.78 -2.21
C ALA A 67 3.64 15.25 -2.33
N GLN A 68 4.59 15.90 -1.68
CA GLN A 68 5.97 15.44 -1.72
C GLN A 68 6.11 14.07 -1.09
N LYS A 69 5.40 13.83 0.01
CA LYS A 69 5.48 12.56 0.69
C LYS A 69 4.89 11.44 -0.16
N ILE A 70 3.79 11.71 -0.83
CA ILE A 70 3.18 10.74 -1.74
C ILE A 70 4.15 10.36 -2.85
N LEU A 71 4.76 11.36 -3.48
CA LEU A 71 5.66 11.11 -4.59
C LEU A 71 6.92 10.38 -4.14
N GLN A 72 7.45 10.74 -2.99
CA GLN A 72 8.61 10.09 -2.41
C GLN A 72 8.32 8.62 -2.09
N THR A 73 7.18 8.37 -1.47
CA THR A 73 6.77 7.02 -1.09
C THR A 73 6.54 6.17 -2.32
N LEU A 74 5.89 6.74 -3.33
CA LEU A 74 5.66 6.03 -4.59
C LEU A 74 6.99 5.62 -5.21
N ARG A 75 7.95 6.53 -5.24
CA ARG A 75 9.28 6.24 -5.77
C ARG A 75 9.96 5.12 -4.99
N THR A 76 9.83 5.15 -3.67
CA THR A 76 10.42 4.13 -2.82
C THR A 76 9.81 2.76 -3.10
N LEU A 77 8.49 2.69 -3.23
CA LEU A 77 7.85 1.42 -3.51
C LEU A 77 8.21 0.90 -4.89
N LYS A 78 8.28 1.77 -5.88
CA LYS A 78 8.71 1.35 -7.21
C LYS A 78 10.14 0.83 -7.18
N SER A 79 10.99 1.48 -6.43
CA SER A 79 12.38 1.03 -6.31
C SER A 79 12.45 -0.37 -5.71
N LYS A 80 11.62 -0.63 -4.71
CA LYS A 80 11.60 -1.97 -4.10
C LYS A 80 11.12 -3.02 -5.09
N LEU A 81 10.14 -2.69 -5.92
CA LEU A 81 9.66 -3.61 -6.93
C LEU A 81 10.76 -3.95 -7.92
N TYR A 82 11.45 -2.92 -8.41
CA TYR A 82 12.45 -3.13 -9.44
C TYR A 82 13.70 -3.82 -8.90
N SER A 83 14.07 -3.55 -7.67
CA SER A 83 15.22 -4.23 -7.11
C SER A 83 14.97 -5.73 -6.97
N ASN A 84 13.72 -6.11 -6.72
CA ASN A 84 13.37 -7.52 -6.67
C ASN A 84 13.45 -8.17 -8.05
N ILE A 85 13.19 -7.40 -9.09
CA ILE A 85 13.22 -7.92 -10.46
C ILE A 85 14.65 -8.04 -10.95
N THR A 86 15.48 -7.06 -10.66
CA THR A 86 16.83 -7.00 -11.19
C THR A 86 17.84 -7.78 -10.38
N LYS A 87 17.44 -8.26 -9.24
CA LYS A 87 18.37 -8.97 -8.37
C LYS A 87 18.80 -10.29 -8.97
N LYS A 88 20.07 -10.55 -8.89
CA LYS A 88 20.66 -11.77 -9.40
C LYS A 88 20.87 -12.77 -8.32
#